data_12aa212ddf0da3352b14585e9413aff9
#
_entry.id   12aa212ddf0da3352b14585e9413aff9
#
_cell.length_a   1.000
_cell.length_b   1.000
_cell.length_c   1.000
_cell.angle_alpha   90.00
_cell.angle_beta   90.00
_cell.angle_gamma   90.00
#
_symmetry.space_group_name_H-M   'P 1'
#
loop_
_entity.id
_entity.type
_entity.pdbx_description
1 polymer ?
#
loop_
_entity_poly.entity_id
_entity_poly.type
_entity_poly.pdbx_seq_one_letter_code
_entity_poly.pdbx_strand_id
1 'polypeptide(L)'
;MIKWKKLFKAAFIAAGIGLVVNTVPVHAEAVYTAKEGDTYFKIARQYDVNLQALMKENPDIEANNIYVGRQIKLPGSGVNGGLVKAATLNQDPNAVAQKSANEVTAWGKTFTYSKEINVKASAYSAVADEHGKWGAVDYFGNSLKLGTIAVDPDVIPLGTKVLVTGYSHSGLPDHAFVATASDKGGAIKGNRIDIFIPGSKSLVSKFGYQNVKLYVIE
;
A
#
# COMPACT_ATOMS: atom_id res chain seq x y z
N MET A 1 48.22 66.10 -49.21
CA MET A 1 49.08 65.27 -48.33
C MET A 1 48.20 64.55 -47.30
N ILE A 2 47.93 63.30 -47.52
CA ILE A 2 46.99 62.56 -46.73
C ILE A 2 47.78 61.58 -45.87
N LYS A 3 47.71 61.70 -44.55
CA LYS A 3 48.40 60.78 -43.59
C LYS A 3 47.44 59.65 -43.18
N TRP A 4 47.79 58.44 -43.54
CA TRP A 4 47.12 57.22 -43.17
C TRP A 4 47.48 56.88 -41.71
N LYS A 5 46.48 56.80 -40.83
CA LYS A 5 46.61 56.28 -39.52
C LYS A 5 46.13 54.79 -39.54
N LYS A 6 47.05 53.91 -39.22
CA LYS A 6 46.77 52.49 -39.07
C LYS A 6 45.96 52.23 -37.78
N LEU A 7 44.77 51.63 -37.92
CA LEU A 7 43.99 51.16 -36.79
C LEU A 7 44.49 49.74 -36.45
N PHE A 8 44.98 49.56 -35.24
CA PHE A 8 45.18 48.24 -34.63
C PHE A 8 43.83 47.74 -34.12
N LYS A 9 43.34 46.63 -34.67
CA LYS A 9 42.22 45.87 -34.10
C LYS A 9 42.76 44.94 -33.02
N ALA A 10 42.49 45.25 -31.77
CA ALA A 10 42.67 44.33 -30.65
C ALA A 10 41.49 43.35 -30.64
N ALA A 11 41.77 42.07 -30.87
CA ALA A 11 40.79 41.00 -30.70
C ALA A 11 40.72 40.62 -29.22
N PHE A 12 39.62 40.96 -28.54
CA PHE A 12 39.32 40.44 -27.22
C PHE A 12 38.73 39.07 -27.40
N ILE A 13 39.48 38.03 -26.99
CA ILE A 13 38.95 36.69 -26.77
C ILE A 13 38.31 36.70 -25.40
N ALA A 14 36.98 36.82 -25.34
CA ALA A 14 36.23 36.55 -24.12
C ALA A 14 36.08 35.03 -23.93
N ALA A 15 36.91 34.48 -23.06
CA ALA A 15 36.71 33.09 -22.58
C ALA A 15 35.47 33.10 -21.71
N GLY A 16 34.32 32.75 -22.26
CA GLY A 16 33.09 32.52 -21.53
C GLY A 16 33.21 31.25 -20.74
N ILE A 17 33.47 31.34 -19.43
CA ILE A 17 33.29 30.22 -18.49
C ILE A 17 31.77 30.04 -18.37
N GLY A 18 31.22 29.11 -19.15
CA GLY A 18 29.84 28.69 -19.00
C GLY A 18 29.65 27.97 -17.65
N LEU A 19 29.10 28.69 -16.67
CA LEU A 19 28.60 28.07 -15.44
C LEU A 19 27.41 27.22 -15.85
N VAL A 20 27.61 25.89 -15.95
CA VAL A 20 26.48 24.95 -16.06
C VAL A 20 25.82 24.90 -14.69
N VAL A 21 24.80 25.71 -14.49
CA VAL A 21 23.92 25.61 -13.33
C VAL A 21 23.07 24.37 -13.57
N ASN A 22 23.47 23.25 -12.96
CA ASN A 22 22.59 22.08 -12.83
C ASN A 22 21.42 22.48 -11.93
N THR A 23 20.34 22.96 -12.51
CA THR A 23 19.08 23.12 -11.81
C THR A 23 18.51 21.72 -11.56
N VAL A 24 18.73 21.19 -10.38
CA VAL A 24 17.99 20.02 -9.91
C VAL A 24 16.53 20.47 -9.81
N PRO A 25 15.59 19.85 -10.53
CA PRO A 25 14.19 20.22 -10.39
C PRO A 25 13.76 19.92 -8.95
N VAL A 26 13.47 20.96 -8.18
CA VAL A 26 12.81 20.83 -6.88
C VAL A 26 11.38 20.38 -7.20
N HIS A 27 11.14 19.08 -7.08
CA HIS A 27 9.79 18.55 -7.13
C HIS A 27 9.07 19.01 -5.87
N ALA A 28 8.06 19.84 -6.02
CA ALA A 28 7.18 20.18 -4.91
C ALA A 28 6.54 18.87 -4.41
N GLU A 29 6.79 18.54 -3.17
CA GLU A 29 6.22 17.38 -2.51
C GLU A 29 4.72 17.62 -2.35
N ALA A 30 3.90 16.98 -3.16
CA ALA A 30 2.45 17.10 -3.06
C ALA A 30 1.95 16.18 -1.93
N VAL A 31 1.10 16.72 -1.05
CA VAL A 31 0.51 15.97 0.05
C VAL A 31 -0.99 15.82 -0.19
N TYR A 32 -1.47 14.60 -0.08
CA TYR A 32 -2.89 14.27 -0.14
C TYR A 32 -3.43 14.00 1.26
N THR A 33 -4.61 14.53 1.57
CA THR A 33 -5.32 14.21 2.81
C THR A 33 -6.31 13.10 2.55
N ALA A 34 -6.09 11.95 3.16
CA ALA A 34 -6.90 10.75 2.97
C ALA A 34 -8.36 10.97 3.42
N LYS A 35 -9.29 10.41 2.67
CA LYS A 35 -10.74 10.42 2.88
C LYS A 35 -11.22 9.04 3.32
N GLU A 36 -12.48 8.97 3.70
CA GLU A 36 -13.15 7.71 4.04
C GLU A 36 -13.04 6.68 2.92
N GLY A 37 -12.57 5.49 3.24
CA GLY A 37 -12.40 4.38 2.29
C GLY A 37 -11.22 4.50 1.35
N ASP A 38 -10.30 5.46 1.57
CA ASP A 38 -9.07 5.53 0.80
C ASP A 38 -8.11 4.40 1.15
N THR A 39 -7.37 3.98 0.13
CA THR A 39 -6.25 3.05 0.22
C THR A 39 -5.11 3.57 -0.63
N TYR A 40 -3.87 3.13 -0.38
CA TYR A 40 -2.74 3.47 -1.25
C TYR A 40 -3.01 3.20 -2.72
N PHE A 41 -3.71 2.10 -3.02
CA PHE A 41 -4.05 1.74 -4.38
C PHE A 41 -5.00 2.76 -5.02
N LYS A 42 -6.08 3.16 -4.32
CA LYS A 42 -7.03 4.17 -4.82
C LYS A 42 -6.35 5.51 -5.02
N ILE A 43 -5.51 5.93 -4.06
CA ILE A 43 -4.75 7.17 -4.14
C ILE A 43 -3.77 7.11 -5.33
N ALA A 44 -3.04 6.00 -5.48
CA ALA A 44 -2.11 5.81 -6.59
C ALA A 44 -2.81 5.90 -7.96
N ARG A 45 -3.98 5.27 -8.10
CA ARG A 45 -4.79 5.40 -9.32
C ARG A 45 -5.35 6.79 -9.54
N GLN A 46 -5.83 7.44 -8.49
CA GLN A 46 -6.41 8.78 -8.58
C GLN A 46 -5.39 9.82 -9.06
N TYR A 47 -4.13 9.68 -8.66
CA TYR A 47 -3.05 10.61 -8.97
C TYR A 47 -2.11 10.10 -10.06
N ASP A 48 -2.43 8.97 -10.69
CA ASP A 48 -1.61 8.33 -11.74
C ASP A 48 -0.14 8.17 -11.34
N VAL A 49 0.07 7.71 -10.10
CA VAL A 49 1.40 7.43 -9.55
C VAL A 49 1.59 5.94 -9.31
N ASN A 50 2.84 5.50 -9.35
CA ASN A 50 3.16 4.11 -9.06
C ASN A 50 2.89 3.79 -7.58
N LEU A 51 2.16 2.71 -7.31
CA LEU A 51 1.80 2.28 -5.95
C LEU A 51 3.02 2.05 -5.07
N GLN A 52 4.07 1.41 -5.59
CA GLN A 52 5.29 1.15 -4.83
C GLN A 52 6.05 2.45 -4.51
N ALA A 53 6.09 3.38 -5.45
CA ALA A 53 6.67 4.70 -5.23
C ALA A 53 5.89 5.46 -4.15
N LEU A 54 4.54 5.42 -4.21
CA LEU A 54 3.68 6.05 -3.20
C LEU A 54 3.93 5.47 -1.79
N MET A 55 4.03 4.16 -1.67
CA MET A 55 4.34 3.50 -0.39
C MET A 55 5.75 3.83 0.10
N LYS A 56 6.73 3.92 -0.81
CA LYS A 56 8.12 4.26 -0.48
C LYS A 56 8.27 5.70 0.05
N GLU A 57 7.47 6.64 -0.47
CA GLU A 57 7.42 8.03 0.04
C GLU A 57 6.75 8.14 1.42
N ASN A 58 6.08 7.07 1.88
CA ASN A 58 5.35 7.04 3.14
C ASN A 58 5.77 5.83 4.00
N PRO A 59 7.04 5.66 4.35
CA PRO A 59 7.54 4.47 5.03
C PRO A 59 6.93 4.26 6.43
N ASP A 60 6.51 5.35 7.07
CA ASP A 60 5.91 5.35 8.41
C ASP A 60 4.41 5.05 8.39
N ILE A 61 3.82 4.86 7.20
CA ILE A 61 2.40 4.57 7.04
C ILE A 61 2.25 3.17 6.47
N GLU A 62 1.82 2.23 7.29
CA GLU A 62 1.50 0.88 6.84
C GLU A 62 0.33 0.90 5.85
N ALA A 63 0.32 -0.03 4.88
CA ALA A 63 -0.71 -0.09 3.84
C ALA A 63 -2.14 -0.26 4.39
N ASN A 64 -2.27 -0.79 5.58
CA ASN A 64 -3.51 -1.00 6.30
C ASN A 64 -3.84 0.12 7.32
N ASN A 65 -3.10 1.23 7.33
CA ASN A 65 -3.26 2.32 8.30
C ASN A 65 -3.54 3.68 7.62
N ILE A 66 -4.37 3.66 6.59
CA ILE A 66 -4.86 4.88 5.92
C ILE A 66 -6.27 5.16 6.45
N TYR A 67 -6.44 6.28 7.11
CA TYR A 67 -7.70 6.73 7.71
C TYR A 67 -7.97 8.19 7.35
N VAL A 68 -9.20 8.63 7.52
CA VAL A 68 -9.62 10.00 7.24
C VAL A 68 -8.73 11.03 7.92
N GLY A 69 -8.24 12.00 7.16
CA GLY A 69 -7.33 13.05 7.64
C GLY A 69 -5.84 12.68 7.63
N ARG A 70 -5.48 11.41 7.32
CA ARG A 70 -4.07 11.02 7.20
C ARG A 70 -3.41 11.74 6.03
N GLN A 71 -2.25 12.35 6.28
CA GLN A 71 -1.44 13.01 5.26
C GLN A 71 -0.61 11.96 4.52
N ILE A 72 -0.79 11.89 3.21
CA ILE A 72 -0.08 10.96 2.30
C ILE A 72 0.76 11.78 1.35
N LYS A 73 2.07 11.60 1.38
CA LYS A 73 3.00 12.22 0.44
C LYS A 73 2.87 11.56 -0.93
N LEU A 74 2.63 12.36 -1.95
CA LEU A 74 2.57 11.86 -3.33
C LEU A 74 3.96 11.92 -3.94
N PRO A 75 4.44 10.85 -4.60
CA PRO A 75 5.70 10.90 -5.32
C PRO A 75 5.59 11.93 -6.45
N GLY A 76 6.64 12.73 -6.64
CA GLY A 76 6.68 13.72 -7.70
C GLY A 76 6.38 13.10 -9.06
N SER A 77 5.52 13.74 -9.85
CA SER A 77 5.15 13.29 -11.20
C SER A 77 6.39 13.27 -12.11
N GLY A 78 7.07 12.16 -12.20
CA GLY A 78 8.31 12.03 -12.98
C GLY A 78 8.73 10.62 -13.33
N VAL A 79 8.00 9.63 -12.86
CA VAL A 79 8.30 8.24 -13.26
C VAL A 79 7.05 7.66 -13.90
N ASN A 80 6.91 7.87 -15.20
CA ASN A 80 6.14 6.96 -16.03
C ASN A 80 6.69 5.57 -15.75
N GLY A 81 5.95 4.80 -14.93
CA GLY A 81 6.24 3.41 -14.69
C GLY A 81 6.10 2.67 -16.02
N GLY A 82 7.18 2.67 -16.79
CA GLY A 82 7.32 1.70 -17.86
C GLY A 82 7.04 0.35 -17.24
N LEU A 83 6.09 -0.36 -17.82
CA LEU A 83 5.92 -1.79 -17.63
C LEU A 83 7.32 -2.39 -17.55
N VAL A 84 7.76 -2.76 -16.37
CA VAL A 84 8.93 -3.63 -16.24
C VAL A 84 8.54 -4.93 -16.90
N LYS A 85 8.86 -4.99 -18.21
CA LYS A 85 8.92 -6.23 -18.98
C LYS A 85 9.66 -7.20 -18.06
N ALA A 86 8.98 -8.27 -17.70
CA ALA A 86 9.56 -9.32 -16.87
C ALA A 86 10.98 -9.58 -17.35
N ALA A 87 11.96 -9.28 -16.53
CA ALA A 87 13.33 -9.68 -16.79
C ALA A 87 13.28 -11.20 -16.86
N THR A 88 13.51 -11.71 -18.06
CA THR A 88 13.76 -13.13 -18.30
C THR A 88 15.01 -13.45 -17.49
N LEU A 89 14.83 -13.98 -16.29
CA LEU A 89 15.91 -14.62 -15.56
C LEU A 89 16.33 -15.81 -16.42
N ASN A 90 17.55 -15.75 -16.93
CA ASN A 90 18.22 -16.91 -17.48
C ASN A 90 18.24 -17.97 -16.39
N GLN A 91 17.29 -18.88 -16.43
CA GLN A 91 17.28 -20.04 -15.58
C GLN A 91 18.40 -20.95 -16.07
N ASP A 92 19.38 -21.17 -15.22
CA ASP A 92 20.32 -22.27 -15.36
C ASP A 92 19.51 -23.59 -15.42
N PRO A 93 19.57 -24.37 -16.52
CA PRO A 93 18.73 -25.56 -16.64
C PRO A 93 19.07 -26.68 -15.65
N ASN A 94 20.09 -26.50 -14.81
CA ASN A 94 20.48 -27.45 -13.75
C ASN A 94 20.15 -26.98 -12.32
N ALA A 95 19.57 -25.82 -12.13
CA ALA A 95 19.02 -25.47 -10.83
C ALA A 95 17.76 -26.31 -10.61
N VAL A 96 17.85 -27.36 -9.79
CA VAL A 96 16.69 -28.03 -9.23
C VAL A 96 15.96 -26.97 -8.39
N ALA A 97 14.97 -26.33 -8.99
CA ALA A 97 14.09 -25.42 -8.31
C ALA A 97 13.32 -26.26 -7.29
N GLN A 98 13.78 -26.28 -6.05
CA GLN A 98 12.91 -26.57 -4.93
C GLN A 98 11.87 -25.45 -4.94
N LYS A 99 10.73 -25.72 -5.56
CA LYS A 99 9.53 -24.90 -5.47
C LYS A 99 9.21 -24.85 -3.98
N SER A 100 9.54 -23.75 -3.32
CA SER A 100 9.13 -23.53 -1.94
C SER A 100 7.60 -23.53 -1.95
N ALA A 101 7.01 -24.59 -1.36
CA ALA A 101 5.61 -24.94 -1.52
C ALA A 101 4.64 -23.94 -0.86
N ASN A 102 5.15 -22.86 -0.22
CA ASN A 102 4.40 -21.99 0.66
C ASN A 102 4.73 -20.50 0.39
N GLU A 103 4.63 -20.08 -0.85
CA GLU A 103 4.81 -18.66 -1.22
C GLU A 103 3.55 -18.10 -1.90
N VAL A 104 3.20 -16.88 -1.54
CA VAL A 104 2.13 -16.11 -2.17
C VAL A 104 2.64 -14.73 -2.51
N THR A 105 2.33 -14.25 -3.71
CA THR A 105 2.76 -12.92 -4.16
C THR A 105 1.57 -11.95 -4.17
N ALA A 106 1.75 -10.80 -3.52
CA ALA A 106 0.83 -9.69 -3.56
C ALA A 106 1.61 -8.39 -3.70
N TRP A 107 1.13 -7.45 -4.54
CA TRP A 107 1.76 -6.14 -4.83
C TRP A 107 3.25 -6.25 -5.25
N GLY A 108 3.63 -7.32 -5.96
CA GLY A 108 5.02 -7.56 -6.36
C GLY A 108 5.95 -8.00 -5.21
N LYS A 109 5.43 -8.22 -4.01
CA LYS A 109 6.13 -8.77 -2.86
C LYS A 109 5.74 -10.22 -2.65
N THR A 110 6.72 -11.10 -2.46
CA THR A 110 6.51 -12.51 -2.10
C THR A 110 6.48 -12.65 -0.58
N PHE A 111 5.47 -13.33 -0.08
CA PHE A 111 5.30 -13.69 1.33
C PHE A 111 5.42 -15.19 1.47
N THR A 112 6.24 -15.63 2.40
CA THR A 112 6.25 -17.02 2.87
C THR A 112 5.11 -17.20 3.86
N TYR A 113 4.38 -18.30 3.75
CA TYR A 113 3.30 -18.61 4.69
C TYR A 113 3.43 -20.03 5.25
N SER A 114 3.00 -20.19 6.48
CA SER A 114 3.00 -21.49 7.18
C SER A 114 1.71 -22.28 6.98
N LYS A 115 0.59 -21.59 6.72
CA LYS A 115 -0.74 -22.22 6.59
C LYS A 115 -1.64 -21.40 5.66
N GLU A 116 -2.43 -22.11 4.85
CA GLU A 116 -3.55 -21.55 4.07
C GLU A 116 -4.86 -21.96 4.73
N ILE A 117 -5.81 -21.02 4.89
CA ILE A 117 -7.11 -21.25 5.52
C ILE A 117 -8.20 -20.62 4.66
N ASN A 118 -9.18 -21.39 4.22
CA ASN A 118 -10.37 -20.87 3.58
C ASN A 118 -11.42 -20.55 4.65
N VAL A 119 -11.92 -19.30 4.63
CA VAL A 119 -12.88 -18.82 5.63
C VAL A 119 -14.03 -18.07 4.98
N LYS A 120 -15.17 -18.00 5.68
CA LYS A 120 -16.28 -17.13 5.35
C LYS A 120 -16.09 -15.81 6.08
N ALA A 121 -15.94 -14.72 5.34
CA ALA A 121 -15.77 -13.38 5.86
C ALA A 121 -17.08 -12.59 5.85
N SER A 122 -17.31 -11.81 6.90
CA SER A 122 -18.20 -10.67 6.99
C SER A 122 -17.38 -9.42 7.29
N ALA A 123 -18.04 -8.28 7.45
CA ALA A 123 -17.35 -7.03 7.78
C ALA A 123 -18.13 -6.21 8.81
N TYR A 124 -17.40 -5.44 9.62
CA TYR A 124 -17.94 -4.55 10.64
C TYR A 124 -17.28 -3.17 10.59
N SER A 125 -17.94 -2.17 11.18
CA SER A 125 -17.49 -0.77 11.21
C SER A 125 -17.15 -0.32 12.63
N ALA A 126 -16.68 0.92 12.80
CA ALA A 126 -16.46 1.52 14.11
C ALA A 126 -17.71 2.20 14.71
N VAL A 127 -18.91 1.93 14.17
CA VAL A 127 -20.14 2.59 14.64
C VAL A 127 -20.53 2.06 16.02
N ALA A 128 -20.93 2.95 16.91
CA ALA A 128 -21.15 2.65 18.32
C ALA A 128 -22.18 1.52 18.58
N ASP A 129 -23.17 1.35 17.73
CA ASP A 129 -24.17 0.29 17.85
C ASP A 129 -23.63 -1.13 17.56
N GLU A 130 -22.44 -1.25 16.95
CA GLU A 130 -21.76 -2.53 16.69
C GLU A 130 -20.80 -2.95 17.81
N HIS A 131 -20.42 -2.03 18.70
CA HIS A 131 -19.39 -2.27 19.74
C HIS A 131 -19.95 -2.26 21.19
N GLY A 132 -21.21 -1.89 21.36
CA GLY A 132 -21.83 -1.81 22.68
C GLY A 132 -21.03 -0.94 23.66
N LYS A 133 -20.86 -1.40 24.90
CA LYS A 133 -20.15 -0.65 25.95
C LYS A 133 -18.62 -0.62 25.81
N TRP A 134 -18.06 -1.38 24.90
CA TRP A 134 -16.60 -1.54 24.76
C TRP A 134 -15.97 -0.47 23.86
N GLY A 135 -16.78 0.22 23.05
CA GLY A 135 -16.31 1.21 22.08
C GLY A 135 -15.62 0.58 20.87
N ALA A 136 -15.07 1.42 19.98
CA ALA A 136 -14.42 1.00 18.75
C ALA A 136 -12.95 0.54 18.97
N VAL A 137 -12.78 -0.52 19.75
CA VAL A 137 -11.47 -1.12 20.06
C VAL A 137 -11.48 -2.62 19.77
N ASP A 138 -10.28 -3.15 19.47
CA ASP A 138 -10.07 -4.60 19.32
C ASP A 138 -10.04 -5.30 20.71
N TYR A 139 -9.87 -6.62 20.71
CA TYR A 139 -9.81 -7.41 21.94
C TYR A 139 -8.68 -6.98 22.90
N PHE A 140 -7.60 -6.41 22.39
CA PHE A 140 -6.47 -5.91 23.17
C PHE A 140 -6.63 -4.46 23.65
N GLY A 141 -7.76 -3.80 23.31
CA GLY A 141 -8.03 -2.40 23.66
C GLY A 141 -7.40 -1.38 22.71
N ASN A 142 -6.82 -1.80 21.59
CA ASN A 142 -6.32 -0.88 20.59
C ASN A 142 -7.44 -0.37 19.70
N SER A 143 -7.33 0.87 19.23
CA SER A 143 -8.29 1.45 18.28
C SER A 143 -8.37 0.58 17.02
N LEU A 144 -9.60 0.34 16.55
CA LEU A 144 -9.83 -0.40 15.30
C LEU A 144 -9.20 0.33 14.12
N LYS A 145 -8.54 -0.43 13.26
CA LYS A 145 -7.90 0.07 12.03
C LYS A 145 -8.03 -0.94 10.89
N LEU A 146 -7.88 -0.50 9.66
CA LEU A 146 -7.82 -1.41 8.53
C LEU A 146 -6.71 -2.44 8.76
N GLY A 147 -7.04 -3.73 8.56
CA GLY A 147 -6.18 -4.84 8.93
C GLY A 147 -6.48 -5.46 10.30
N THR A 148 -7.42 -4.90 11.08
CA THR A 148 -8.00 -5.62 12.22
C THR A 148 -9.00 -6.64 11.70
N ILE A 149 -8.88 -7.89 12.14
CA ILE A 149 -9.89 -8.93 11.90
C ILE A 149 -10.27 -9.63 13.21
N ALA A 150 -11.57 -9.85 13.36
CA ALA A 150 -12.10 -10.70 14.41
C ALA A 150 -12.09 -12.17 13.92
N VAL A 151 -11.69 -13.08 14.79
CA VAL A 151 -11.50 -14.49 14.49
C VAL A 151 -12.06 -15.37 15.62
N ASP A 152 -12.16 -16.68 15.36
CA ASP A 152 -12.23 -17.68 16.41
C ASP A 152 -10.81 -18.04 16.86
N PRO A 153 -10.42 -17.72 18.12
CA PRO A 153 -9.06 -18.00 18.60
C PRO A 153 -8.67 -19.47 18.62
N ASP A 154 -9.65 -20.38 18.63
CA ASP A 154 -9.41 -21.83 18.57
C ASP A 154 -8.97 -22.28 17.17
N VAL A 155 -9.22 -21.46 16.14
CA VAL A 155 -8.85 -21.73 14.74
C VAL A 155 -7.66 -20.87 14.29
N ILE A 156 -7.69 -19.59 14.66
CA ILE A 156 -6.65 -18.60 14.35
C ILE A 156 -6.26 -17.91 15.67
N PRO A 157 -5.11 -18.23 16.25
CA PRO A 157 -4.66 -17.60 17.49
C PRO A 157 -4.61 -16.08 17.37
N LEU A 158 -5.00 -15.38 18.45
CA LEU A 158 -4.87 -13.93 18.49
C LEU A 158 -3.39 -13.50 18.35
N GLY A 159 -3.15 -12.41 17.62
CA GLY A 159 -1.83 -11.93 17.25
C GLY A 159 -1.32 -12.50 15.92
N THR A 160 -1.98 -13.51 15.34
CA THR A 160 -1.58 -14.09 14.05
C THR A 160 -1.67 -13.03 12.94
N LYS A 161 -0.61 -12.90 12.16
CA LYS A 161 -0.61 -12.08 10.93
C LYS A 161 -1.02 -12.93 9.74
N VAL A 162 -1.89 -12.39 8.90
CA VAL A 162 -2.38 -13.07 7.71
C VAL A 162 -2.39 -12.14 6.50
N LEU A 163 -2.14 -12.67 5.32
CA LEU A 163 -2.49 -12.03 4.06
C LEU A 163 -3.90 -12.50 3.68
N VAL A 164 -4.82 -11.56 3.52
CA VAL A 164 -6.22 -11.82 3.14
C VAL A 164 -6.38 -11.59 1.64
N THR A 165 -6.98 -12.56 0.94
CA THR A 165 -7.21 -12.49 -0.52
C THR A 165 -8.59 -13.04 -0.88
N GLY A 166 -9.03 -12.80 -2.14
CA GLY A 166 -10.27 -13.39 -2.67
C GLY A 166 -11.54 -12.64 -2.31
N TYR A 167 -11.43 -11.45 -1.74
CA TYR A 167 -12.56 -10.55 -1.49
C TYR A 167 -12.73 -9.53 -2.62
N SER A 168 -13.89 -8.87 -2.62
CA SER A 168 -14.18 -7.73 -3.50
C SER A 168 -14.97 -6.68 -2.73
N HIS A 169 -14.37 -5.53 -2.42
CA HIS A 169 -15.04 -4.44 -1.73
C HIS A 169 -14.29 -3.11 -1.91
N SER A 170 -15.03 -2.03 -2.18
CA SER A 170 -14.44 -0.71 -2.44
C SER A 170 -13.79 -0.04 -1.22
N GLY A 171 -14.04 -0.52 -0.01
CA GLY A 171 -13.43 -0.05 1.24
C GLY A 171 -12.15 -0.80 1.63
N LEU A 172 -11.73 -1.80 0.84
CA LEU A 172 -10.53 -2.60 1.06
C LEU A 172 -9.53 -2.41 -0.08
N PRO A 173 -8.23 -2.67 0.14
CA PRO A 173 -7.23 -2.71 -0.92
C PRO A 173 -7.62 -3.73 -2.00
N ASP A 174 -7.29 -3.47 -3.26
CA ASP A 174 -7.55 -4.45 -4.32
C ASP A 174 -6.63 -5.68 -4.15
N HIS A 175 -7.20 -6.85 -4.43
CA HIS A 175 -6.55 -8.17 -4.46
C HIS A 175 -6.16 -8.76 -3.11
N ALA A 176 -5.53 -7.99 -2.22
CA ALA A 176 -5.05 -8.50 -0.94
C ALA A 176 -4.86 -7.38 0.10
N PHE A 177 -4.77 -7.73 1.38
CA PHE A 177 -4.23 -6.87 2.45
C PHE A 177 -3.67 -7.72 3.58
N VAL A 178 -2.70 -7.16 4.31
CA VAL A 178 -2.18 -7.78 5.53
C VAL A 178 -3.12 -7.42 6.69
N ALA A 179 -3.50 -8.44 7.46
CA ALA A 179 -4.32 -8.28 8.65
C ALA A 179 -3.67 -8.94 9.86
N THR A 180 -4.10 -8.50 11.04
CA THR A 180 -3.77 -9.13 12.32
C THR A 180 -5.06 -9.62 12.96
N ALA A 181 -5.07 -10.86 13.41
CA ALA A 181 -6.15 -11.44 14.22
C ALA A 181 -6.11 -10.82 15.62
N SER A 182 -6.56 -9.58 15.77
CA SER A 182 -6.48 -8.83 17.03
C SER A 182 -7.83 -8.66 17.70
N ASP A 183 -8.90 -9.18 17.08
CA ASP A 183 -10.24 -9.08 17.64
C ASP A 183 -10.95 -10.45 17.70
N LYS A 184 -12.03 -10.53 18.46
CA LYS A 184 -12.90 -11.68 18.54
C LYS A 184 -14.35 -11.26 18.76
N GLY A 185 -15.28 -11.93 18.08
CA GLY A 185 -16.71 -11.73 18.23
C GLY A 185 -17.41 -13.00 18.74
N GLY A 186 -18.43 -12.85 19.58
CA GLY A 186 -19.19 -14.01 20.07
C GLY A 186 -19.82 -14.84 18.96
N ALA A 187 -20.17 -14.21 17.83
CA ALA A 187 -20.75 -14.86 16.65
C ALA A 187 -19.69 -15.38 15.65
N ILE A 188 -18.42 -15.05 15.85
CA ILE A 188 -17.32 -15.46 14.96
C ILE A 188 -16.76 -16.77 15.48
N LYS A 189 -17.18 -17.88 14.86
CA LYS A 189 -16.84 -19.26 15.25
C LYS A 189 -16.40 -20.10 14.06
N GLY A 190 -15.44 -21.00 14.32
CA GLY A 190 -14.87 -21.87 13.31
C GLY A 190 -14.16 -21.10 12.20
N ASN A 191 -14.32 -21.55 10.96
CA ASN A 191 -13.73 -20.90 9.79
C ASN A 191 -14.51 -19.64 9.35
N ARG A 192 -14.76 -18.73 10.30
CA ARG A 192 -15.34 -17.42 10.05
C ARG A 192 -14.43 -16.33 10.53
N ILE A 193 -14.43 -15.20 9.81
CA ILE A 193 -13.79 -13.98 10.24
C ILE A 193 -14.74 -12.79 10.06
N ASP A 194 -14.47 -11.70 10.78
CA ASP A 194 -15.11 -10.42 10.56
C ASP A 194 -14.04 -9.37 10.32
N ILE A 195 -14.12 -8.68 9.18
CA ILE A 195 -13.11 -7.74 8.72
C ILE A 195 -13.52 -6.35 9.13
N PHE A 196 -12.67 -5.67 9.90
CA PHE A 196 -12.90 -4.25 10.15
C PHE A 196 -12.66 -3.44 8.87
N ILE A 197 -13.66 -2.68 8.47
CA ILE A 197 -13.58 -1.74 7.34
C ILE A 197 -13.85 -0.33 7.89
N PRO A 198 -12.86 0.58 7.84
CA PRO A 198 -13.09 1.96 8.23
C PRO A 198 -14.10 2.60 7.27
N GLY A 199 -15.14 3.20 7.83
CA GLY A 199 -16.16 3.85 7.04
C GLY A 199 -17.56 3.78 7.64
N SER A 200 -18.54 4.27 6.87
CA SER A 200 -19.94 4.25 7.27
C SER A 200 -20.52 2.83 7.26
N LYS A 201 -21.50 2.59 8.10
CA LYS A 201 -22.25 1.32 8.12
C LYS A 201 -22.81 0.96 6.74
N SER A 202 -23.24 1.95 5.97
CA SER A 202 -23.72 1.77 4.60
C SER A 202 -22.65 1.29 3.63
N LEU A 203 -21.40 1.73 3.80
CA LEU A 203 -20.26 1.23 3.02
C LEU A 203 -19.96 -0.22 3.41
N VAL A 204 -19.81 -0.48 4.70
CA VAL A 204 -19.41 -1.78 5.25
C VAL A 204 -20.44 -2.87 4.94
N SER A 205 -21.74 -2.56 5.06
CA SER A 205 -22.83 -3.51 4.76
C SER A 205 -22.82 -4.06 3.32
N LYS A 206 -22.20 -3.34 2.38
CA LYS A 206 -22.05 -3.80 0.99
C LYS A 206 -21.05 -4.95 0.84
N PHE A 207 -20.26 -5.24 1.87
CA PHE A 207 -19.35 -6.39 1.87
C PHE A 207 -20.14 -7.71 1.86
N GLY A 208 -21.22 -7.79 2.64
CA GLY A 208 -22.00 -9.00 2.79
C GLY A 208 -21.20 -10.16 3.37
N TYR A 209 -21.37 -11.34 2.75
CA TYR A 209 -20.58 -12.53 3.09
C TYR A 209 -19.79 -12.99 1.87
N GLN A 210 -18.48 -13.20 2.05
CA GLN A 210 -17.59 -13.64 0.99
C GLN A 210 -16.71 -14.80 1.45
N ASN A 211 -16.40 -15.71 0.53
CA ASN A 211 -15.38 -16.74 0.79
C ASN A 211 -14.01 -16.12 0.47
N VAL A 212 -13.16 -16.06 1.47
CA VAL A 212 -11.82 -15.49 1.36
C VAL A 212 -10.78 -16.51 1.79
N LYS A 213 -9.55 -16.27 1.36
CA LYS A 213 -8.41 -17.10 1.67
C LYS A 213 -7.43 -16.30 2.52
N LEU A 214 -7.00 -16.93 3.61
CA LEU A 214 -5.98 -16.40 4.50
C LEU A 214 -4.69 -17.19 4.34
N TYR A 215 -3.58 -16.50 4.22
CA TYR A 215 -2.24 -17.07 4.30
C TYR A 215 -1.61 -16.57 5.60
N VAL A 216 -1.29 -17.49 6.51
CA VAL A 216 -0.61 -17.18 7.77
C VAL A 216 0.84 -16.82 7.45
N ILE A 217 1.19 -15.55 7.55
CA ILE A 217 2.52 -15.02 7.22
C ILE A 217 3.33 -14.75 8.50
N GLU A 218 4.66 -14.81 8.37
CA GLU A 218 5.61 -14.51 9.44
C GLU A 218 5.99 -13.03 9.47
#